data_5e7818e8d9286fb010535ae59f77e7a8
#
_entry.id   5e7818e8d9286fb010535ae59f77e7a8
#
_cell.length_a   1.000
_cell.length_b   1.000
_cell.length_c   1.000
_cell.angle_alpha   90.00
_cell.angle_beta   90.00
_cell.angle_gamma   90.00
#
_symmetry.space_group_name_H-M   'P 1'
#
loop_
_entity.id
_entity.type
_entity.pdbx_description
1 polymer ?
#
loop_
_entity_poly.entity_id
_entity_poly.type
_entity_poly.pdbx_seq_one_letter_code
_entity_poly.pdbx_strand_id
1 'polypeptide(L)'
;MKAILSRAPLAVLAAALALPLAENSALAQAPTGPQGGAPPPAQQQQNPDSQKPPTTAQKPPQADVTIAVEVPIVTLEVVATTQHGDIIPGLKKENFRVLDEGVPQTITNFSPTDAPITMVLLLEFSSRGYGGFFAYLGRFWSTALFPTLQQKDWVALETFDMRTRIEVDFTQNKDEVMQGINHLYFPGFSESNVFDALLETVDRLKDVKGKKSIVLLASGIDTFSKHTLDQTMKQLRQSDVTIFCIGLGRAYRNFADMNGGMGSIRELNYLQAENQLKTFSQETGGFAWFPQFTGEMPEVFQSVAAFLRHQYSLSYSPTSGAKDGKFHKIKVELVAPDGAPLTVQDQKGKKQKYQVYAREGYQAPKGGVGD
;
A
#
# COMPACT_ATOMS: atom_id res chain seq x y z
N MET A 1 -54.00 43.53 -4.61
CA MET A 1 -54.71 42.25 -4.82
C MET A 1 -53.92 41.14 -4.15
N LYS A 2 -54.50 40.59 -3.06
CA LYS A 2 -53.95 39.50 -2.26
C LYS A 2 -54.34 38.17 -2.88
N ALA A 3 -53.41 37.26 -3.16
CA ALA A 3 -53.71 35.88 -3.46
C ALA A 3 -53.20 35.01 -2.34
N ILE A 4 -54.14 34.37 -1.65
CA ILE A 4 -53.97 33.41 -0.57
C ILE A 4 -53.84 32.05 -1.24
N LEU A 5 -52.75 31.33 -1.04
CA LEU A 5 -52.61 29.93 -1.47
C LEU A 5 -52.59 29.04 -0.20
N SER A 6 -53.58 28.19 -0.17
CA SER A 6 -53.98 27.19 0.78
C SER A 6 -52.91 26.10 0.99
N ARG A 7 -52.61 25.78 2.25
CA ARG A 7 -51.87 24.61 2.66
C ARG A 7 -52.83 23.42 2.83
N ALA A 8 -52.54 22.32 2.17
CA ALA A 8 -53.12 21.00 2.44
C ALA A 8 -52.10 20.13 3.19
N PRO A 9 -52.53 19.42 4.23
CA PRO A 9 -51.66 18.50 4.97
C PRO A 9 -51.63 17.12 4.29
N LEU A 10 -50.42 16.60 4.03
CA LEU A 10 -50.20 15.23 3.61
C LEU A 10 -50.28 14.29 4.83
N ALA A 11 -51.29 13.43 4.86
CA ALA A 11 -51.47 12.38 5.85
C ALA A 11 -50.50 11.23 5.49
N VAL A 12 -49.59 10.89 6.39
CA VAL A 12 -48.73 9.69 6.31
C VAL A 12 -49.54 8.50 6.83
N LEU A 13 -49.84 7.55 5.96
CA LEU A 13 -50.50 6.28 6.28
C LEU A 13 -49.39 5.29 6.71
N ALA A 14 -49.29 4.98 8.01
CA ALA A 14 -48.45 3.92 8.53
C ALA A 14 -49.21 2.58 8.46
N ALA A 15 -48.84 1.69 7.55
CA ALA A 15 -49.34 0.31 7.51
C ALA A 15 -48.41 -0.55 8.37
N ALA A 16 -48.89 -0.98 9.52
CA ALA A 16 -48.28 -2.00 10.35
C ALA A 16 -48.64 -3.40 9.81
N LEU A 17 -47.65 -4.12 9.28
CA LEU A 17 -47.78 -5.55 8.98
C LEU A 17 -47.35 -6.34 10.23
N ALA A 18 -48.33 -6.96 10.90
CA ALA A 18 -48.09 -7.97 11.93
C ALA A 18 -47.95 -9.34 11.27
N LEU A 19 -46.82 -9.99 11.45
CA LEU A 19 -46.61 -11.40 11.11
C LEU A 19 -46.76 -12.25 12.39
N PRO A 20 -47.45 -13.40 12.35
CA PRO A 20 -47.60 -14.26 13.51
C PRO A 20 -46.35 -15.11 13.74
N LEU A 21 -45.92 -15.17 14.99
CA LEU A 21 -44.95 -16.12 15.52
C LEU A 21 -45.60 -17.53 15.56
N ALA A 22 -45.08 -18.47 14.80
CA ALA A 22 -45.36 -19.89 14.94
C ALA A 22 -44.25 -20.49 15.82
N GLU A 23 -44.60 -20.84 17.06
CA GLU A 23 -43.83 -21.74 17.91
C GLU A 23 -43.90 -23.16 17.38
N ASN A 24 -42.78 -23.76 17.01
CA ASN A 24 -42.64 -25.19 16.79
C ASN A 24 -41.57 -25.75 17.71
N SER A 25 -42.01 -26.21 18.88
CA SER A 25 -41.23 -27.05 19.78
C SER A 25 -41.23 -28.47 19.27
N ALA A 26 -40.16 -28.96 18.66
CA ALA A 26 -39.92 -30.35 18.39
C ALA A 26 -38.77 -30.88 19.24
N LEU A 27 -39.09 -31.59 20.28
CA LEU A 27 -38.18 -32.44 21.05
C LEU A 27 -37.70 -33.58 20.14
N ALA A 28 -36.43 -33.59 19.77
CA ALA A 28 -35.79 -34.74 19.12
C ALA A 28 -35.01 -35.55 20.16
N GLN A 29 -35.46 -36.74 20.40
CA GLN A 29 -34.80 -37.79 21.19
C GLN A 29 -33.56 -38.28 20.49
N ALA A 30 -32.49 -38.51 21.28
CA ALA A 30 -31.25 -39.16 20.82
C ALA A 30 -31.47 -40.66 20.60
N PRO A 31 -30.98 -41.27 19.54
CA PRO A 31 -30.93 -42.72 19.43
C PRO A 31 -29.64 -43.26 20.08
N THR A 32 -29.86 -44.21 20.98
CA THR A 32 -28.87 -45.11 21.59
C THR A 32 -28.25 -45.99 20.50
N GLY A 33 -26.91 -46.03 20.39
CA GLY A 33 -26.18 -46.93 19.51
C GLY A 33 -26.08 -48.36 20.03
N PRO A 34 -25.93 -49.38 19.19
CA PRO A 34 -25.51 -50.70 19.59
C PRO A 34 -23.99 -50.86 19.52
N GLN A 35 -23.46 -51.52 20.54
CA GLN A 35 -22.09 -52.01 20.67
C GLN A 35 -21.81 -53.16 19.70
N GLY A 36 -20.55 -53.25 19.28
CA GLY A 36 -19.87 -54.50 19.12
C GLY A 36 -19.69 -55.04 17.70
N GLY A 37 -18.44 -55.20 17.34
CA GLY A 37 -18.03 -56.02 16.21
C GLY A 37 -16.62 -55.66 15.75
N ALA A 38 -15.61 -56.38 16.27
CA ALA A 38 -14.22 -56.32 15.77
C ALA A 38 -14.15 -56.87 14.33
N PRO A 39 -13.39 -56.24 13.42
CA PRO A 39 -13.15 -56.83 12.10
C PRO A 39 -12.13 -57.95 12.12
N PRO A 40 -12.27 -58.96 11.25
CA PRO A 40 -11.31 -60.09 11.16
C PRO A 40 -9.99 -59.64 10.47
N PRO A 41 -8.90 -60.40 10.67
CA PRO A 41 -7.58 -60.04 10.13
C PRO A 41 -7.56 -60.22 8.59
N ALA A 42 -7.05 -59.22 7.92
CA ALA A 42 -6.82 -59.24 6.48
C ALA A 42 -5.66 -60.22 6.13
N GLN A 43 -5.96 -61.12 5.22
CA GLN A 43 -4.98 -62.02 4.62
C GLN A 43 -4.03 -61.25 3.72
N GLN A 44 -2.72 -61.48 3.92
CA GLN A 44 -1.63 -61.05 3.07
C GLN A 44 -1.72 -61.74 1.71
N GLN A 45 -2.01 -61.02 0.67
CA GLN A 45 -1.72 -61.44 -0.70
C GLN A 45 -0.29 -60.97 -1.06
N GLN A 46 0.59 -61.96 -1.18
CA GLN A 46 1.92 -61.82 -1.77
C GLN A 46 1.75 -61.59 -3.28
N ASN A 47 2.31 -60.51 -3.78
CA ASN A 47 2.49 -60.28 -5.21
C ASN A 47 3.98 -60.38 -5.53
N PRO A 48 4.40 -61.19 -6.48
CA PRO A 48 5.81 -61.35 -6.79
C PRO A 48 6.32 -60.34 -7.79
N ASP A 49 7.59 -60.01 -7.66
CA ASP A 49 8.49 -59.40 -8.63
C ASP A 49 8.19 -58.01 -9.18
N SER A 50 8.86 -57.05 -8.57
CA SER A 50 9.40 -55.89 -9.32
C SER A 50 10.79 -55.57 -8.74
N GLN A 51 11.80 -56.03 -9.42
CA GLN A 51 13.20 -55.68 -9.16
C GLN A 51 13.38 -54.21 -9.39
N LYS A 52 13.65 -53.47 -8.30
CA LYS A 52 14.05 -52.08 -8.32
C LYS A 52 15.59 -52.03 -8.40
N PRO A 53 16.19 -51.26 -9.33
CA PRO A 53 17.64 -51.13 -9.37
C PRO A 53 18.17 -50.43 -8.09
N PRO A 54 19.37 -50.67 -7.66
CA PRO A 54 19.95 -50.07 -6.46
C PRO A 54 20.11 -48.54 -6.71
N THR A 55 19.35 -47.77 -6.02
CA THR A 55 19.54 -46.31 -5.96
C THR A 55 20.74 -46.02 -5.09
N THR A 56 21.87 -45.72 -5.72
CA THR A 56 23.03 -45.14 -5.06
C THR A 56 22.58 -43.81 -4.42
N ALA A 57 22.50 -43.79 -3.11
CA ALA A 57 22.21 -42.56 -2.37
C ALA A 57 23.38 -41.58 -2.61
N GLN A 58 23.21 -40.67 -3.56
CA GLN A 58 24.09 -39.53 -3.69
C GLN A 58 23.81 -38.61 -2.50
N LYS A 59 24.81 -38.49 -1.63
CA LYS A 59 24.84 -37.49 -0.56
C LYS A 59 24.67 -36.12 -1.21
N PRO A 60 23.74 -35.24 -0.74
CA PRO A 60 23.64 -33.90 -1.27
C PRO A 60 25.00 -33.21 -1.18
N PRO A 61 25.41 -32.43 -2.21
CA PRO A 61 26.66 -31.67 -2.10
C PRO A 61 26.54 -30.78 -0.87
N GLN A 62 27.52 -30.95 0.04
CA GLN A 62 27.67 -30.03 1.17
C GLN A 62 27.95 -28.66 0.54
N ALA A 63 27.08 -27.70 0.80
CA ALA A 63 27.34 -26.31 0.46
C ALA A 63 28.64 -25.93 1.20
N ASP A 64 29.65 -25.55 0.44
CA ASP A 64 30.80 -24.85 0.97
C ASP A 64 30.23 -23.66 1.76
N VAL A 65 30.57 -23.56 3.04
CA VAL A 65 30.25 -22.43 3.89
C VAL A 65 31.12 -21.26 3.38
N THR A 66 30.69 -20.67 2.27
CA THR A 66 31.18 -19.38 1.84
C THR A 66 30.64 -18.40 2.86
N ILE A 67 31.50 -17.84 3.70
CA ILE A 67 31.17 -16.69 4.54
C ILE A 67 30.89 -15.54 3.55
N ALA A 68 29.66 -15.44 3.08
CA ALA A 68 29.20 -14.30 2.33
C ALA A 68 29.18 -13.12 3.31
N VAL A 69 30.15 -12.24 3.21
CA VAL A 69 30.07 -10.94 3.85
C VAL A 69 28.90 -10.22 3.20
N GLU A 70 27.77 -10.25 3.86
CA GLU A 70 26.55 -9.57 3.39
C GLU A 70 26.81 -8.06 3.50
N VAL A 71 27.20 -7.45 2.38
CA VAL A 71 27.35 -6.01 2.28
C VAL A 71 25.95 -5.44 2.19
N PRO A 72 25.52 -4.58 3.13
CA PRO A 72 24.21 -3.99 3.08
C PRO A 72 24.07 -3.16 1.80
N ILE A 73 22.99 -3.40 1.06
CA ILE A 73 22.65 -2.63 -0.14
C ILE A 73 21.46 -1.73 0.22
N VAL A 74 21.61 -0.43 0.00
CA VAL A 74 20.52 0.54 0.15
C VAL A 74 19.96 0.82 -1.23
N THR A 75 18.65 0.60 -1.40
CA THR A 75 17.92 0.90 -2.64
C THR A 75 17.00 2.09 -2.41
N LEU A 76 17.02 3.02 -3.34
CA LEU A 76 16.26 4.26 -3.36
C LEU A 76 15.38 4.29 -4.60
N GLU A 77 14.09 4.49 -4.41
CA GLU A 77 13.18 4.86 -5.48
C GLU A 77 13.12 6.39 -5.55
N VAL A 78 13.40 6.94 -6.73
CA VAL A 78 13.56 8.38 -6.93
C VAL A 78 12.66 8.86 -8.04
N VAL A 79 11.87 9.92 -7.76
CA VAL A 79 11.10 10.65 -8.77
C VAL A 79 11.60 12.09 -8.83
N ALA A 80 11.80 12.61 -10.03
CA ALA A 80 12.18 14.00 -10.26
C ALA A 80 11.05 14.74 -11.00
N THR A 81 10.66 15.91 -10.49
CA THR A 81 9.62 16.74 -11.12
C THR A 81 10.08 18.19 -11.26
N THR A 82 9.41 18.93 -12.14
CA THR A 82 9.45 20.39 -12.10
C THR A 82 8.77 20.91 -10.83
N GLN A 83 8.91 22.20 -10.53
CA GLN A 83 8.15 22.82 -9.43
C GLN A 83 6.62 22.78 -9.62
N HIS A 84 6.13 22.52 -10.85
CA HIS A 84 4.73 22.39 -11.18
C HIS A 84 4.21 20.95 -11.07
N GLY A 85 5.08 20.00 -10.71
CA GLY A 85 4.74 18.58 -10.58
C GLY A 85 4.91 17.77 -11.87
N ASP A 86 5.34 18.38 -12.99
CA ASP A 86 5.59 17.64 -14.22
C ASP A 86 6.82 16.74 -14.07
N ILE A 87 6.72 15.49 -14.48
CA ILE A 87 7.82 14.53 -14.43
C ILE A 87 8.98 14.99 -15.32
N ILE A 88 10.21 14.83 -14.84
CA ILE A 88 11.44 15.01 -15.60
C ILE A 88 11.90 13.64 -16.10
N PRO A 89 11.63 13.30 -17.36
CA PRO A 89 11.99 12.00 -17.93
C PRO A 89 13.45 11.98 -18.41
N GLY A 90 13.94 10.76 -18.73
CA GLY A 90 15.20 10.56 -19.46
C GLY A 90 16.46 10.81 -18.66
N LEU A 91 16.38 10.91 -17.32
CA LEU A 91 17.56 10.99 -16.48
C LEU A 91 18.36 9.69 -16.54
N LYS A 92 19.67 9.81 -16.57
CA LYS A 92 20.63 8.71 -16.58
C LYS A 92 21.31 8.59 -15.21
N LYS A 93 22.03 7.50 -14.99
CA LYS A 93 22.78 7.27 -13.74
C LYS A 93 23.68 8.47 -13.36
N GLU A 94 24.34 9.05 -14.35
CA GLU A 94 25.27 10.18 -14.20
C GLU A 94 24.57 11.48 -13.73
N ASN A 95 23.24 11.53 -13.87
CA ASN A 95 22.47 12.70 -13.42
C ASN A 95 22.12 12.64 -11.93
N PHE A 96 22.48 11.58 -11.22
CA PHE A 96 22.18 11.42 -9.81
C PHE A 96 23.44 11.45 -8.95
N ARG A 97 23.41 12.21 -7.88
CA ARG A 97 24.38 12.17 -6.79
C ARG A 97 23.66 11.80 -5.50
N VAL A 98 24.05 10.66 -4.91
CA VAL A 98 23.53 10.18 -3.64
C VAL A 98 24.52 10.58 -2.55
N LEU A 99 24.03 11.19 -1.48
CA LEU A 99 24.78 11.54 -0.28
C LEU A 99 24.19 10.75 0.90
N ASP A 100 25.04 10.03 1.62
CA ASP A 100 24.70 9.32 2.86
C ASP A 100 25.47 10.02 3.99
N GLU A 101 24.77 10.57 4.97
CA GLU A 101 25.34 11.44 6.01
C GLU A 101 26.24 12.56 5.42
N GLY A 102 25.87 13.08 4.24
CA GLY A 102 26.63 14.09 3.52
C GLY A 102 27.82 13.56 2.71
N VAL A 103 28.14 12.27 2.78
CA VAL A 103 29.24 11.63 2.05
C VAL A 103 28.73 11.09 0.70
N PRO A 104 29.35 11.50 -0.43
CA PRO A 104 28.97 10.99 -1.75
C PRO A 104 29.14 9.47 -1.85
N GLN A 105 28.10 8.79 -2.38
CA GLN A 105 28.08 7.34 -2.56
C GLN A 105 28.19 6.96 -4.03
N THR A 106 28.85 5.83 -4.28
CA THR A 106 28.90 5.25 -5.63
C THR A 106 27.63 4.45 -5.91
N ILE A 107 26.83 4.86 -6.89
CA ILE A 107 25.68 4.12 -7.34
C ILE A 107 26.17 2.84 -8.01
N THR A 108 25.87 1.68 -7.41
CA THR A 108 26.29 0.35 -7.91
C THR A 108 25.29 -0.21 -8.92
N ASN A 109 24.00 0.04 -8.72
CA ASN A 109 22.95 -0.38 -9.63
C ASN A 109 22.02 0.79 -9.98
N PHE A 110 21.57 0.81 -11.24
CA PHE A 110 20.61 1.79 -11.76
C PHE A 110 19.60 1.08 -12.63
N SER A 111 18.32 1.17 -12.27
CA SER A 111 17.22 0.69 -13.10
C SER A 111 16.40 1.87 -13.57
N PRO A 112 16.20 2.02 -14.88
CA PRO A 112 15.31 3.03 -15.42
C PRO A 112 13.85 2.68 -15.14
N THR A 113 12.96 3.54 -15.57
CA THR A 113 11.54 3.54 -15.27
C THR A 113 10.73 2.35 -15.80
N ASP A 114 11.30 1.50 -16.67
CA ASP A 114 10.59 0.39 -17.34
C ASP A 114 10.48 -0.91 -16.53
N ALA A 115 11.07 -0.96 -15.32
CA ALA A 115 10.98 -2.15 -14.47
C ALA A 115 9.53 -2.45 -14.08
N PRO A 116 9.14 -3.74 -13.95
CA PRO A 116 7.84 -4.12 -13.42
C PRO A 116 7.60 -3.50 -12.03
N ILE A 117 6.36 -3.10 -11.79
CA ILE A 117 5.91 -2.56 -10.51
C ILE A 117 5.11 -3.63 -9.78
N THR A 118 5.35 -3.80 -8.49
CA THR A 118 4.45 -4.51 -7.58
C THR A 118 3.78 -3.49 -6.67
N MET A 119 2.46 -3.41 -6.73
CA MET A 119 1.69 -2.39 -6.03
C MET A 119 0.58 -3.02 -5.21
N VAL A 120 0.41 -2.55 -3.98
CA VAL A 120 -0.78 -2.82 -3.16
C VAL A 120 -1.65 -1.57 -3.11
N LEU A 121 -2.91 -1.72 -3.50
CA LEU A 121 -3.95 -0.74 -3.24
C LEU A 121 -4.49 -1.02 -1.84
N LEU A 122 -4.12 -0.19 -0.87
CA LEU A 122 -4.55 -0.31 0.52
C LEU A 122 -5.62 0.74 0.82
N LEU A 123 -6.86 0.28 1.01
CA LEU A 123 -8.03 1.14 1.15
C LEU A 123 -8.56 1.13 2.58
N GLU A 124 -8.73 2.29 3.18
CA GLU A 124 -9.54 2.41 4.39
C GLU A 124 -11.00 2.14 4.04
N PHE A 125 -11.56 1.06 4.60
CA PHE A 125 -12.94 0.66 4.36
C PHE A 125 -13.72 0.62 5.68
N SER A 126 -13.71 1.77 6.37
CA SER A 126 -14.44 1.97 7.62
C SER A 126 -15.82 2.63 7.40
N SER A 127 -16.76 2.37 8.28
CA SER A 127 -18.14 2.87 8.15
C SER A 127 -18.33 4.36 8.53
N ARG A 128 -17.28 5.04 8.96
CA ARG A 128 -17.33 6.48 9.38
C ARG A 128 -17.61 7.47 8.25
N GLY A 129 -18.40 7.08 7.26
CA GLY A 129 -18.86 7.98 6.20
C GLY A 129 -18.30 7.69 4.81
N TYR A 130 -17.48 6.65 4.67
CA TYR A 130 -16.80 6.36 3.40
C TYR A 130 -17.52 5.37 2.49
N GLY A 131 -18.51 4.61 2.99
CA GLY A 131 -19.10 3.47 2.26
C GLY A 131 -19.66 3.80 0.87
N GLY A 132 -20.35 4.95 0.70
CA GLY A 132 -20.81 5.41 -0.62
C GLY A 132 -19.71 6.07 -1.46
N PHE A 133 -18.67 6.58 -0.81
CA PHE A 133 -17.56 7.27 -1.46
C PHE A 133 -16.64 6.30 -2.20
N PHE A 134 -16.41 5.09 -1.66
CA PHE A 134 -15.55 4.09 -2.29
C PHE A 134 -16.13 3.51 -3.58
N ALA A 135 -17.43 3.26 -3.64
CA ALA A 135 -18.08 2.82 -4.87
C ALA A 135 -17.93 3.85 -6.00
N TYR A 136 -17.94 5.13 -5.67
CA TYR A 136 -17.68 6.22 -6.61
C TYR A 136 -16.19 6.27 -7.03
N LEU A 137 -15.26 6.04 -6.12
CA LEU A 137 -13.82 6.04 -6.39
C LEU A 137 -13.38 4.90 -7.31
N GLY A 138 -14.02 3.74 -7.24
CA GLY A 138 -13.72 2.59 -8.10
C GLY A 138 -13.71 2.95 -9.59
N ARG A 139 -14.56 3.90 -10.00
CA ARG A 139 -14.61 4.39 -11.39
C ARG A 139 -13.31 5.06 -11.83
N PHE A 140 -12.63 5.78 -10.92
CA PHE A 140 -11.39 6.50 -11.26
C PHE A 140 -10.17 5.58 -11.33
N TRP A 141 -10.16 4.48 -10.57
CA TRP A 141 -9.11 3.47 -10.68
C TRP A 141 -9.09 2.89 -12.09
N SER A 142 -10.26 2.50 -12.63
CA SER A 142 -10.38 1.91 -13.95
C SER A 142 -10.01 2.88 -15.08
N THR A 143 -10.32 4.15 -14.92
CA THR A 143 -10.15 5.14 -15.99
C THR A 143 -8.84 5.90 -15.94
N ALA A 144 -8.25 6.07 -14.76
CA ALA A 144 -7.06 6.90 -14.59
C ALA A 144 -5.80 6.10 -14.23
N LEU A 145 -5.88 5.13 -13.32
CA LEU A 145 -4.72 4.38 -12.85
C LEU A 145 -4.45 3.12 -13.68
N PHE A 146 -5.42 2.23 -13.82
CA PHE A 146 -5.20 0.92 -14.44
C PHE A 146 -4.74 0.96 -15.90
N PRO A 147 -5.21 1.87 -16.78
CA PRO A 147 -4.71 1.96 -18.14
C PRO A 147 -3.21 2.32 -18.23
N THR A 148 -2.63 2.89 -17.17
CA THR A 148 -1.20 3.25 -17.14
C THR A 148 -0.32 2.10 -16.69
N LEU A 149 -0.89 1.06 -16.09
CA LEU A 149 -0.17 -0.14 -15.67
C LEU A 149 0.11 -1.05 -16.88
N GLN A 150 1.31 -1.62 -16.90
CA GLN A 150 1.68 -2.59 -17.92
C GLN A 150 1.17 -3.98 -17.55
N GLN A 151 1.10 -4.86 -18.54
CA GLN A 151 0.67 -6.25 -18.31
C GLN A 151 1.56 -6.98 -17.29
N LYS A 152 2.86 -6.68 -17.27
CA LYS A 152 3.84 -7.26 -16.34
C LYS A 152 3.77 -6.72 -14.91
N ASP A 153 2.97 -5.68 -14.64
CA ASP A 153 2.82 -5.12 -13.30
C ASP A 153 1.86 -5.94 -12.45
N TRP A 154 2.22 -6.14 -11.18
CA TRP A 154 1.43 -6.85 -10.19
C TRP A 154 0.65 -5.89 -9.32
N VAL A 155 -0.60 -6.20 -9.07
CA VAL A 155 -1.49 -5.41 -8.20
C VAL A 155 -2.18 -6.34 -7.21
N ALA A 156 -2.23 -5.95 -5.94
CA ALA A 156 -3.10 -6.54 -4.94
C ALA A 156 -4.08 -5.48 -4.42
N LEU A 157 -5.23 -5.92 -3.94
CA LEU A 157 -6.22 -5.08 -3.27
C LEU A 157 -6.37 -5.52 -1.82
N GLU A 158 -6.11 -4.62 -0.93
CA GLU A 158 -6.33 -4.80 0.50
C GLU A 158 -7.28 -3.71 1.03
N THR A 159 -8.11 -4.09 1.98
CA THR A 159 -8.95 -3.15 2.74
C THR A 159 -8.63 -3.23 4.22
N PHE A 160 -8.87 -2.16 4.93
CA PHE A 160 -8.75 -2.16 6.38
C PHE A 160 -9.84 -1.32 7.07
N ASP A 161 -10.23 -1.78 8.24
CA ASP A 161 -10.98 -1.10 9.27
C ASP A 161 -10.28 -1.38 10.62
N MET A 162 -10.84 -2.21 11.50
CA MET A 162 -10.15 -2.79 12.65
C MET A 162 -9.21 -3.95 12.28
N ARG A 163 -9.23 -4.42 11.05
CA ARG A 163 -8.44 -5.53 10.51
C ARG A 163 -8.10 -5.27 9.07
N THR A 164 -6.94 -5.73 8.66
CA THR A 164 -6.57 -5.79 7.25
C THR A 164 -7.18 -7.05 6.61
N ARG A 165 -7.70 -6.90 5.40
CA ARG A 165 -8.25 -7.99 4.58
C ARG A 165 -7.63 -7.96 3.20
N ILE A 166 -7.28 -9.10 2.69
CA ILE A 166 -6.86 -9.29 1.31
C ILE A 166 -8.13 -9.55 0.49
N GLU A 167 -8.54 -8.57 -0.30
CA GLU A 167 -9.70 -8.70 -1.18
C GLU A 167 -9.32 -9.36 -2.51
N VAL A 168 -8.13 -9.02 -3.03
CA VAL A 168 -7.53 -9.64 -4.21
C VAL A 168 -6.02 -9.77 -3.95
N ASP A 169 -5.50 -10.99 -4.02
CA ASP A 169 -4.07 -11.22 -3.89
C ASP A 169 -3.32 -10.75 -5.15
N PHE A 170 -1.99 -10.76 -5.12
CA PHE A 170 -1.19 -10.28 -6.23
C PHE A 170 -1.56 -10.93 -7.56
N THR A 171 -2.01 -10.11 -8.50
CA THR A 171 -2.39 -10.52 -9.84
C THR A 171 -1.89 -9.53 -10.89
N GLN A 172 -1.67 -10.02 -12.11
CA GLN A 172 -1.42 -9.18 -13.29
C GLN A 172 -2.74 -8.85 -14.02
N ASN A 173 -3.82 -9.50 -13.66
CA ASN A 173 -5.16 -9.27 -14.23
C ASN A 173 -5.85 -8.10 -13.51
N LYS A 174 -5.88 -6.93 -14.14
CA LYS A 174 -6.48 -5.72 -13.57
C LYS A 174 -8.00 -5.81 -13.44
N ASP A 175 -8.63 -6.67 -14.24
CA ASP A 175 -10.09 -6.89 -14.16
C ASP A 175 -10.48 -7.60 -12.86
N GLU A 176 -9.65 -8.51 -12.34
CA GLU A 176 -9.86 -9.13 -11.02
C GLU A 176 -9.86 -8.07 -9.91
N VAL A 177 -8.91 -7.13 -9.98
CA VAL A 177 -8.83 -6.03 -9.00
C VAL A 177 -10.06 -5.12 -9.10
N MET A 178 -10.51 -4.83 -10.32
CA MET A 178 -11.75 -4.06 -10.54
C MET A 178 -12.98 -4.77 -10.00
N GLN A 179 -13.08 -6.07 -10.21
CA GLN A 179 -14.16 -6.86 -9.64
C GLN A 179 -14.11 -6.85 -8.10
N GLY A 180 -12.91 -6.99 -7.51
CA GLY A 180 -12.71 -6.86 -6.07
C GLY A 180 -13.22 -5.51 -5.54
N ILE A 181 -12.83 -4.39 -6.17
CA ILE A 181 -13.31 -3.05 -5.79
C ILE A 181 -14.85 -2.96 -5.92
N ASN A 182 -15.42 -3.48 -6.99
CA ASN A 182 -16.87 -3.44 -7.22
C ASN A 182 -17.66 -4.32 -6.24
N HIS A 183 -17.01 -5.29 -5.58
CA HIS A 183 -17.63 -6.13 -4.55
C HIS A 183 -17.54 -5.56 -3.14
N LEU A 184 -16.92 -4.39 -2.95
CA LEU A 184 -16.87 -3.69 -1.67
C LEU A 184 -18.20 -2.97 -1.38
N TYR A 185 -19.18 -3.68 -0.81
CA TYR A 185 -20.51 -3.09 -0.59
C TYR A 185 -20.70 -2.43 0.76
N PHE A 186 -20.20 -3.05 1.85
CA PHE A 186 -20.46 -2.57 3.20
C PHE A 186 -19.20 -2.64 4.05
N PRO A 187 -18.76 -1.52 4.65
CA PRO A 187 -17.71 -1.53 5.65
C PRO A 187 -18.18 -2.24 6.92
N GLY A 188 -17.27 -3.03 7.53
CA GLY A 188 -17.62 -3.83 8.71
C GLY A 188 -17.68 -3.00 9.99
N PHE A 189 -16.66 -2.16 10.21
CA PHE A 189 -16.47 -1.43 11.46
C PHE A 189 -16.26 0.07 11.21
N SER A 190 -16.44 0.86 12.26
CA SER A 190 -16.24 2.32 12.21
C SER A 190 -14.81 2.74 12.55
N GLU A 191 -14.08 1.90 13.24
CA GLU A 191 -12.72 2.11 13.67
C GLU A 191 -11.73 1.91 12.51
N SER A 192 -10.55 2.49 12.63
CA SER A 192 -9.47 2.40 11.63
C SER A 192 -8.15 2.07 12.33
N ASN A 193 -7.40 1.10 11.78
CA ASN A 193 -6.10 0.68 12.25
C ASN A 193 -5.01 0.95 11.21
N VAL A 194 -4.92 2.17 10.72
CA VAL A 194 -4.05 2.53 9.59
C VAL A 194 -2.58 2.17 9.82
N PHE A 195 -2.06 2.25 11.06
CA PHE A 195 -0.68 1.90 11.35
C PHE A 195 -0.44 0.40 11.24
N ASP A 196 -1.31 -0.42 11.84
CA ASP A 196 -1.21 -1.88 11.76
C ASP A 196 -1.37 -2.35 10.31
N ALA A 197 -2.34 -1.80 9.57
CA ALA A 197 -2.57 -2.14 8.17
C ALA A 197 -1.35 -1.83 7.28
N LEU A 198 -0.72 -0.66 7.47
CA LEU A 198 0.51 -0.32 6.76
C LEU A 198 1.64 -1.33 7.04
N LEU A 199 1.83 -1.70 8.32
CA LEU A 199 2.90 -2.61 8.72
C LEU A 199 2.66 -4.05 8.22
N GLU A 200 1.41 -4.53 8.27
CA GLU A 200 1.02 -5.83 7.71
C GLU A 200 1.25 -5.88 6.20
N THR A 201 0.88 -4.82 5.47
CA THR A 201 1.12 -4.71 4.02
C THR A 201 2.61 -4.62 3.69
N VAL A 202 3.40 -3.89 4.47
CA VAL A 202 4.87 -3.82 4.32
C VAL A 202 5.49 -5.21 4.55
N ASP A 203 5.06 -5.95 5.56
CA ASP A 203 5.58 -7.31 5.81
C ASP A 203 5.26 -8.27 4.65
N ARG A 204 4.08 -8.17 4.04
CA ARG A 204 3.75 -8.94 2.82
C ARG A 204 4.64 -8.62 1.62
N LEU A 205 5.12 -7.39 1.53
CA LEU A 205 5.97 -6.93 0.43
C LEU A 205 7.47 -7.20 0.66
N LYS A 206 7.89 -7.62 1.84
CA LYS A 206 9.30 -7.69 2.22
C LYS A 206 10.14 -8.63 1.34
N ASP A 207 9.57 -9.78 0.95
CA ASP A 207 10.25 -10.77 0.10
C ASP A 207 10.05 -10.52 -1.40
N VAL A 208 9.24 -9.53 -1.78
CA VAL A 208 9.04 -9.13 -3.17
C VAL A 208 10.27 -8.39 -3.66
N LYS A 209 10.79 -8.78 -4.82
CA LYS A 209 11.95 -8.13 -5.45
C LYS A 209 11.52 -7.04 -6.42
N GLY A 210 12.35 -6.02 -6.57
CA GLY A 210 12.13 -4.92 -7.51
C GLY A 210 11.31 -3.78 -6.89
N LYS A 211 10.64 -2.98 -7.72
CA LYS A 211 9.87 -1.82 -7.29
C LYS A 211 8.62 -2.25 -6.54
N LYS A 212 8.51 -1.83 -5.29
CA LYS A 212 7.41 -2.13 -4.40
C LYS A 212 6.76 -0.85 -3.91
N SER A 213 5.45 -0.74 -4.04
CA SER A 213 4.73 0.46 -3.61
C SER A 213 3.41 0.12 -2.95
N ILE A 214 3.02 0.93 -1.98
CA ILE A 214 1.67 0.95 -1.41
C ILE A 214 1.00 2.25 -1.87
N VAL A 215 -0.19 2.15 -2.44
CA VAL A 215 -1.08 3.29 -2.67
C VAL A 215 -2.15 3.24 -1.59
N LEU A 216 -1.94 4.05 -0.56
CA LEU A 216 -2.82 4.16 0.60
C LEU A 216 -3.90 5.19 0.33
N LEU A 217 -5.15 4.78 0.34
CA LEU A 217 -6.31 5.66 0.28
C LEU A 217 -7.00 5.66 1.64
N ALA A 218 -6.86 6.74 2.41
CA ALA A 218 -7.31 6.76 3.80
C ALA A 218 -7.66 8.17 4.29
N SER A 219 -8.38 8.22 5.41
CA SER A 219 -8.53 9.45 6.20
C SER A 219 -7.23 9.83 6.91
N GLY A 220 -6.41 8.85 7.23
CA GLY A 220 -5.22 8.96 8.06
C GLY A 220 -5.51 9.01 9.56
N ILE A 221 -6.76 8.89 9.98
CA ILE A 221 -7.13 8.84 11.41
C ILE A 221 -6.97 7.40 11.90
N ASP A 222 -6.07 7.20 12.83
CA ASP A 222 -5.91 5.92 13.55
C ASP A 222 -6.69 5.91 14.84
N THR A 223 -7.46 4.86 15.07
CA THR A 223 -8.27 4.71 16.29
C THR A 223 -8.12 3.38 16.98
N PHE A 224 -7.50 2.39 16.32
CA PHE A 224 -7.52 1.02 16.81
C PHE A 224 -6.20 0.24 16.61
N SER A 225 -5.16 0.86 16.10
CA SER A 225 -3.86 0.19 15.94
C SER A 225 -3.23 -0.16 17.28
N LYS A 226 -2.52 -1.29 17.29
CA LYS A 226 -1.66 -1.73 18.40
C LYS A 226 -0.32 -1.00 18.39
N HIS A 227 0.15 -0.65 17.19
CA HIS A 227 1.40 0.09 17.02
C HIS A 227 1.15 1.59 17.16
N THR A 228 2.14 2.28 17.74
CA THR A 228 2.17 3.74 17.78
C THR A 228 2.75 4.31 16.49
N LEU A 229 2.53 5.60 16.23
CA LEU A 229 3.14 6.30 15.10
C LEU A 229 4.66 6.12 15.06
N ASP A 230 5.36 6.26 16.21
CA ASP A 230 6.82 6.13 16.28
C ASP A 230 7.29 4.71 15.93
N GLN A 231 6.58 3.69 16.41
CA GLN A 231 6.87 2.29 16.07
C GLN A 231 6.67 2.04 14.57
N THR A 232 5.58 2.57 14.02
CA THR A 232 5.28 2.49 12.59
C THR A 232 6.38 3.16 11.77
N MET A 233 6.73 4.41 12.10
CA MET A 233 7.79 5.14 11.41
C MET A 233 9.12 4.41 11.42
N LYS A 234 9.50 3.81 12.58
CA LYS A 234 10.73 3.02 12.69
C LYS A 234 10.74 1.82 11.74
N GLN A 235 9.61 1.11 11.61
CA GLN A 235 9.52 -0.04 10.69
C GLN A 235 9.51 0.41 9.22
N LEU A 236 8.81 1.49 8.89
CA LEU A 236 8.81 2.06 7.54
C LEU A 236 10.22 2.47 7.08
N ARG A 237 11.03 3.04 7.97
CA ARG A 237 12.44 3.38 7.70
C ARG A 237 13.33 2.15 7.46
N GLN A 238 12.94 0.98 7.95
CA GLN A 238 13.64 -0.30 7.73
C GLN A 238 13.20 -0.99 6.43
N SER A 239 12.05 -0.63 5.88
CA SER A 239 11.53 -1.22 4.65
C SER A 239 12.09 -0.51 3.41
N ASP A 240 12.02 -1.16 2.26
CA ASP A 240 12.31 -0.60 0.94
C ASP A 240 11.03 -0.29 0.14
N VAL A 241 9.87 -0.28 0.80
CA VAL A 241 8.56 0.01 0.20
C VAL A 241 8.35 1.51 0.09
N THR A 242 7.91 1.99 -1.07
CA THR A 242 7.49 3.39 -1.26
C THR A 242 6.00 3.55 -1.00
N ILE A 243 5.61 4.52 -0.20
CA ILE A 243 4.19 4.76 0.16
C ILE A 243 3.69 6.03 -0.50
N PHE A 244 2.65 5.89 -1.32
CA PHE A 244 1.89 6.98 -1.89
C PHE A 244 0.58 7.10 -1.15
N CYS A 245 0.26 8.29 -0.63
CA CYS A 245 -0.96 8.51 0.14
C CYS A 245 -1.95 9.39 -0.61
N ILE A 246 -3.22 9.02 -0.58
CA ILE A 246 -4.35 9.86 -0.99
C ILE A 246 -5.20 10.10 0.26
N GLY A 247 -5.06 11.28 0.83
CA GLY A 247 -5.75 11.67 2.06
C GLY A 247 -7.15 12.20 1.78
N LEU A 248 -8.17 11.48 2.22
CA LEU A 248 -9.58 11.81 1.96
C LEU A 248 -10.18 12.81 2.97
N GLY A 249 -9.46 13.17 4.01
CA GLY A 249 -9.96 13.99 5.11
C GLY A 249 -10.54 15.33 4.66
N ARG A 250 -9.90 16.01 3.68
CA ARG A 250 -10.39 17.30 3.16
C ARG A 250 -11.68 17.15 2.36
N ALA A 251 -11.73 16.20 1.45
CA ALA A 251 -12.92 15.94 0.64
C ALA A 251 -14.11 15.56 1.52
N TYR A 252 -13.88 14.72 2.53
CA TYR A 252 -14.91 14.34 3.49
C TYR A 252 -15.38 15.52 4.33
N ARG A 253 -14.47 16.37 4.82
CA ARG A 253 -14.82 17.59 5.57
C ARG A 253 -15.68 18.52 4.74
N ASN A 254 -15.27 18.84 3.50
CA ASN A 254 -16.05 19.71 2.63
C ASN A 254 -17.44 19.13 2.36
N PHE A 255 -17.55 17.82 2.17
CA PHE A 255 -18.85 17.17 2.01
C PHE A 255 -19.70 17.28 3.30
N ALA A 256 -19.11 17.11 4.47
CA ALA A 256 -19.81 17.22 5.75
C ALA A 256 -20.26 18.66 6.02
N ASP A 257 -19.41 19.67 5.72
CA ASP A 257 -19.74 21.09 5.90
C ASP A 257 -20.92 21.52 5.03
N MET A 258 -21.03 20.97 3.82
CA MET A 258 -22.18 21.16 2.94
C MET A 258 -23.48 20.57 3.49
N ASN A 259 -23.38 19.60 4.42
CA ASN A 259 -24.51 18.89 5.03
C ASN A 259 -24.74 19.20 6.53
N GLY A 260 -24.18 20.28 7.07
CA GLY A 260 -24.45 20.69 8.45
C GLY A 260 -23.23 20.94 9.32
N GLY A 261 -22.05 20.79 8.76
CA GLY A 261 -20.78 21.14 9.39
C GLY A 261 -20.21 20.11 10.38
N MET A 262 -18.88 20.10 10.51
CA MET A 262 -18.14 19.40 11.56
C MET A 262 -17.65 20.39 12.62
N GLY A 263 -17.77 20.05 13.91
CA GLY A 263 -17.20 20.88 14.98
C GLY A 263 -15.66 20.96 14.89
N SER A 264 -15.09 22.05 15.40
CA SER A 264 -13.64 22.39 15.35
C SER A 264 -12.70 21.31 15.91
N ILE A 265 -13.11 20.47 16.84
CA ILE A 265 -12.31 19.36 17.38
C ILE A 265 -12.04 18.30 16.31
N ARG A 266 -13.03 18.01 15.45
CA ARG A 266 -12.85 17.07 14.33
C ARG A 266 -11.90 17.61 13.28
N GLU A 267 -11.90 18.91 13.06
CA GLU A 267 -10.98 19.56 12.12
C GLU A 267 -9.51 19.37 12.50
N LEU A 268 -9.17 19.51 13.76
CA LEU A 268 -7.80 19.31 14.26
C LEU A 268 -7.33 17.86 14.03
N ASN A 269 -8.21 16.88 14.24
CA ASN A 269 -7.89 15.47 13.99
C ASN A 269 -7.54 15.21 12.50
N TYR A 270 -8.27 15.82 11.58
CA TYR A 270 -7.96 15.67 10.14
C TYR A 270 -6.65 16.34 9.75
N LEU A 271 -6.32 17.50 10.29
CA LEU A 271 -5.03 18.15 10.06
C LEU A 271 -3.85 17.31 10.56
N GLN A 272 -4.00 16.70 11.73
CA GLN A 272 -3.00 15.78 12.27
C GLN A 272 -2.87 14.53 11.41
N ALA A 273 -3.97 13.95 10.96
CA ALA A 273 -4.02 12.79 10.07
C ALA A 273 -3.34 13.08 8.71
N GLU A 274 -3.59 14.25 8.13
CA GLU A 274 -2.91 14.68 6.90
C GLU A 274 -1.38 14.76 7.09
N ASN A 275 -0.92 15.31 8.22
CA ASN A 275 0.51 15.36 8.53
C ASN A 275 1.11 13.96 8.67
N GLN A 276 0.39 13.01 9.27
CA GLN A 276 0.83 11.62 9.37
C GLN A 276 0.98 10.97 7.99
N LEU A 277 -0.05 11.07 7.13
CA LEU A 277 0.00 10.56 5.76
C LEU A 277 1.14 11.18 4.96
N LYS A 278 1.34 12.49 5.10
CA LYS A 278 2.46 13.19 4.47
C LYS A 278 3.81 12.66 4.96
N THR A 279 3.95 12.41 6.27
CA THR A 279 5.17 11.87 6.85
C THR A 279 5.46 10.45 6.34
N PHE A 280 4.45 9.55 6.27
CA PHE A 280 4.64 8.22 5.71
C PHE A 280 5.19 8.26 4.29
N SER A 281 4.62 9.13 3.44
CA SER A 281 5.07 9.27 2.07
C SER A 281 6.49 9.84 1.99
N GLN A 282 6.79 10.92 2.70
CA GLN A 282 8.10 11.58 2.66
C GLN A 282 9.23 10.66 3.13
N GLU A 283 9.04 9.98 4.25
CA GLU A 283 10.05 9.07 4.83
C GLU A 283 10.34 7.86 3.93
N THR A 284 9.39 7.46 3.10
CA THR A 284 9.53 6.31 2.20
C THR A 284 9.83 6.69 0.74
N GLY A 285 9.96 8.00 0.44
CA GLY A 285 10.27 8.50 -0.90
C GLY A 285 9.07 8.59 -1.84
N GLY A 286 7.87 8.51 -1.31
CA GLY A 286 6.63 8.72 -2.04
C GLY A 286 6.11 10.14 -1.99
N PHE A 287 4.83 10.30 -2.26
CA PHE A 287 4.13 11.58 -2.25
C PHE A 287 2.71 11.43 -1.68
N ALA A 288 2.16 12.52 -1.11
CA ALA A 288 0.81 12.56 -0.57
C ALA A 288 -0.03 13.62 -1.27
N TRP A 289 -1.21 13.22 -1.73
CA TRP A 289 -2.24 14.09 -2.31
C TRP A 289 -3.40 14.26 -1.35
N PHE A 290 -3.93 15.46 -1.27
CA PHE A 290 -5.06 15.80 -0.37
C PHE A 290 -6.13 16.53 -1.17
N PRO A 291 -6.92 15.80 -2.01
CA PRO A 291 -7.97 16.41 -2.81
C PRO A 291 -9.02 17.08 -1.91
N GLN A 292 -9.48 18.25 -2.31
CA GLN A 292 -10.54 18.99 -1.62
C GLN A 292 -11.91 18.51 -2.05
N PHE A 293 -12.03 18.07 -3.29
CA PHE A 293 -13.27 17.62 -3.90
C PHE A 293 -13.06 16.31 -4.66
N THR A 294 -14.13 15.52 -4.76
CA THR A 294 -14.10 14.25 -5.51
C THR A 294 -13.78 14.43 -6.99
N GLY A 295 -14.08 15.58 -7.55
CA GLY A 295 -13.76 15.92 -8.95
C GLY A 295 -12.27 15.99 -9.26
N GLU A 296 -11.39 16.15 -8.25
CA GLU A 296 -9.93 16.15 -8.41
C GLU A 296 -9.34 14.74 -8.50
N MET A 297 -10.12 13.71 -8.17
CA MET A 297 -9.63 12.33 -8.09
C MET A 297 -9.02 11.80 -9.41
N PRO A 298 -9.56 12.05 -10.59
CA PRO A 298 -8.95 11.62 -11.84
C PRO A 298 -7.52 12.14 -12.00
N GLU A 299 -7.30 13.42 -11.67
CA GLU A 299 -6.00 14.08 -11.75
C GLU A 299 -5.00 13.53 -10.72
N VAL A 300 -5.50 13.24 -9.50
CA VAL A 300 -4.72 12.58 -8.45
C VAL A 300 -4.27 11.19 -8.89
N PHE A 301 -5.17 10.36 -9.43
CA PHE A 301 -4.79 9.02 -9.90
C PHE A 301 -3.85 9.04 -11.11
N GLN A 302 -4.00 10.01 -12.01
CA GLN A 302 -3.03 10.21 -13.09
C GLN A 302 -1.66 10.57 -12.53
N SER A 303 -1.60 11.44 -11.51
CA SER A 303 -0.36 11.79 -10.82
C SER A 303 0.27 10.59 -10.11
N VAL A 304 -0.51 9.79 -9.39
CA VAL A 304 -0.03 8.53 -8.76
C VAL A 304 0.57 7.62 -9.83
N ALA A 305 -0.14 7.44 -10.95
CA ALA A 305 0.34 6.62 -12.06
C ALA A 305 1.66 7.14 -12.63
N ALA A 306 1.78 8.45 -12.82
CA ALA A 306 3.00 9.08 -13.30
C ALA A 306 4.16 8.87 -12.33
N PHE A 307 3.95 9.04 -11.02
CA PHE A 307 4.97 8.78 -10.00
C PHE A 307 5.40 7.31 -10.00
N LEU A 308 4.47 6.38 -9.96
CA LEU A 308 4.75 4.93 -10.00
C LEU A 308 5.57 4.54 -11.24
N ARG A 309 5.20 5.07 -12.42
CA ARG A 309 5.86 4.71 -13.68
C ARG A 309 7.24 5.33 -13.82
N HIS A 310 7.46 6.54 -13.30
CA HIS A 310 8.69 7.29 -13.51
C HIS A 310 9.66 7.27 -12.32
N GLN A 311 9.59 6.24 -11.48
CA GLN A 311 10.59 6.00 -10.45
C GLN A 311 11.88 5.42 -11.06
N TYR A 312 13.01 6.05 -10.72
CA TYR A 312 14.34 5.52 -10.97
C TYR A 312 14.80 4.75 -9.73
N SER A 313 15.23 3.50 -9.89
CA SER A 313 15.80 2.73 -8.78
C SER A 313 17.32 2.90 -8.76
N LEU A 314 17.84 3.40 -7.65
CA LEU A 314 19.26 3.59 -7.41
C LEU A 314 19.68 2.67 -6.26
N SER A 315 20.76 1.91 -6.41
CA SER A 315 21.31 1.13 -5.30
C SER A 315 22.76 1.51 -5.06
N TYR A 316 23.17 1.52 -3.81
CA TYR A 316 24.56 1.71 -3.40
C TYR A 316 24.86 0.87 -2.16
N SER A 317 26.15 0.60 -1.93
CA SER A 317 26.62 0.03 -0.68
C SER A 317 27.23 1.15 0.17
N PRO A 318 26.73 1.40 1.39
CA PRO A 318 27.27 2.45 2.26
C PRO A 318 28.77 2.30 2.48
N THR A 319 29.53 3.35 2.22
CA THR A 319 31.00 3.34 2.40
C THR A 319 31.42 3.18 3.86
N SER A 320 30.58 3.60 4.78
CA SER A 320 30.82 3.46 6.23
C SER A 320 30.61 2.03 6.75
N GLY A 321 30.13 1.10 5.90
CA GLY A 321 29.81 -0.27 6.31
C GLY A 321 28.79 -0.34 7.45
N ALA A 322 27.92 0.66 7.58
CA ALA A 322 27.15 0.93 8.78
C ALA A 322 26.17 -0.22 9.12
N LYS A 323 26.60 -1.02 10.09
CA LYS A 323 25.73 -1.95 10.84
C LYS A 323 25.60 -1.45 12.29
N ASP A 324 25.41 -0.13 12.45
CA ASP A 324 25.39 0.54 13.77
C ASP A 324 24.00 0.63 14.40
N GLY A 325 22.98 0.23 13.66
CA GLY A 325 21.60 0.27 14.12
C GLY A 325 21.03 1.68 14.21
N LYS A 326 21.68 2.70 13.61
CA LYS A 326 21.21 4.10 13.62
C LYS A 326 20.46 4.44 12.35
N PHE A 327 19.75 5.55 12.41
CA PHE A 327 19.15 6.16 11.23
C PHE A 327 20.21 6.97 10.48
N HIS A 328 20.37 6.69 9.19
CA HIS A 328 21.28 7.40 8.27
C HIS A 328 20.47 8.28 7.33
N LYS A 329 20.83 9.57 7.31
CA LYS A 329 20.14 10.54 6.46
C LYS A 329 20.67 10.46 5.04
N ILE A 330 19.75 10.39 4.07
CA ILE A 330 20.06 10.35 2.64
C ILE A 330 19.60 11.65 1.98
N LYS A 331 20.41 12.12 1.02
CA LYS A 331 20.02 13.19 0.10
C LYS A 331 20.34 12.77 -1.32
N VAL A 332 19.36 12.91 -2.21
CA VAL A 332 19.57 12.72 -3.65
C VAL A 332 19.54 14.09 -4.33
N GLU A 333 20.56 14.36 -5.14
CA GLU A 333 20.67 15.57 -5.92
C GLU A 333 20.74 15.23 -7.41
N LEU A 334 20.21 16.12 -8.25
CA LEU A 334 20.40 16.03 -9.69
C LEU A 334 21.59 16.88 -10.11
N VAL A 335 22.48 16.24 -10.89
CA VAL A 335 23.71 16.87 -11.35
C VAL A 335 23.85 16.75 -12.88
N ALA A 336 24.51 17.72 -13.47
CA ALA A 336 24.98 17.63 -14.85
C ALA A 336 26.24 16.74 -14.93
N PRO A 337 26.65 16.29 -16.12
CA PRO A 337 27.85 15.43 -16.29
C PRO A 337 29.15 16.01 -15.76
N ASP A 338 29.25 17.32 -15.64
CA ASP A 338 30.38 18.05 -15.04
C ASP A 338 30.31 18.14 -13.52
N GLY A 339 29.27 17.58 -12.89
CA GLY A 339 29.01 17.60 -11.45
C GLY A 339 28.34 18.88 -10.94
N ALA A 340 28.07 19.86 -11.79
CA ALA A 340 27.28 21.04 -11.43
C ALA A 340 25.81 20.69 -11.18
N PRO A 341 25.04 21.49 -10.43
CA PRO A 341 23.61 21.28 -10.28
C PRO A 341 22.89 21.24 -11.65
N LEU A 342 22.03 20.26 -11.85
CA LEU A 342 21.29 20.10 -13.10
C LEU A 342 20.42 21.33 -13.35
N THR A 343 20.47 21.88 -14.55
CA THR A 343 19.57 22.95 -14.98
C THR A 343 18.44 22.36 -15.83
N VAL A 344 17.23 22.42 -15.33
CA VAL A 344 16.01 22.04 -16.08
C VAL A 344 15.48 23.27 -16.79
N GLN A 345 15.07 23.12 -18.05
CA GLN A 345 14.47 24.19 -18.86
C GLN A 345 13.10 23.77 -19.37
N ASP A 346 12.18 24.72 -19.49
CA ASP A 346 10.92 24.51 -20.15
C ASP A 346 11.08 24.50 -21.68
N GLN A 347 9.96 24.25 -22.39
CA GLN A 347 9.96 24.23 -23.87
C GLN A 347 10.38 25.55 -24.51
N LYS A 348 10.38 26.65 -23.74
CA LYS A 348 10.80 27.99 -24.18
C LYS A 348 12.25 28.32 -23.76
N GLY A 349 12.99 27.34 -23.19
CA GLY A 349 14.36 27.52 -22.73
C GLY A 349 14.51 28.26 -21.39
N LYS A 350 13.42 28.55 -20.67
CA LYS A 350 13.48 29.23 -19.37
C LYS A 350 13.83 28.23 -18.28
N LYS A 351 14.81 28.58 -17.44
CA LYS A 351 15.22 27.77 -16.28
C LYS A 351 14.06 27.57 -15.32
N GLN A 352 13.82 26.30 -14.93
CA GLN A 352 12.83 25.92 -13.94
C GLN A 352 13.51 25.30 -12.73
N LYS A 353 12.92 25.48 -11.57
CA LYS A 353 13.27 24.73 -10.37
C LYS A 353 12.72 23.30 -10.49
N TYR A 354 13.41 22.36 -9.86
CA TYR A 354 12.97 20.97 -9.79
C TYR A 354 12.86 20.51 -8.32
N GLN A 355 12.18 19.39 -8.12
CA GLN A 355 12.04 18.70 -6.85
C GLN A 355 12.46 17.25 -7.05
N VAL A 356 13.07 16.65 -6.04
CA VAL A 356 13.46 15.25 -6.02
C VAL A 356 12.73 14.59 -4.85
N TYR A 357 12.01 13.55 -5.15
CA TYR A 357 11.32 12.71 -4.17
C TYR A 357 12.12 11.42 -4.03
N ALA A 358 12.66 11.21 -2.86
CA ALA A 358 13.38 10.02 -2.46
C ALA A 358 13.22 9.88 -0.94
N ARG A 359 13.43 8.67 -0.41
CA ARG A 359 13.39 8.49 1.05
C ARG A 359 14.41 9.38 1.74
N GLU A 360 14.05 9.91 2.91
CA GLU A 360 14.90 10.81 3.68
C GLU A 360 16.10 10.11 4.36
N GLY A 361 16.03 8.78 4.48
CA GLY A 361 17.06 7.99 5.11
C GLY A 361 16.67 6.52 5.25
N TYR A 362 17.50 5.75 5.92
CA TYR A 362 17.25 4.36 6.26
C TYR A 362 17.75 4.03 7.67
N GLN A 363 17.15 3.02 8.26
CA GLN A 363 17.61 2.46 9.53
C GLN A 363 18.66 1.39 9.22
N ALA A 364 19.92 1.64 9.55
CA ALA A 364 20.96 0.65 9.39
C ALA A 364 20.66 -0.62 10.22
N PRO A 365 20.98 -1.82 9.72
CA PRO A 365 20.88 -3.03 10.52
C PRO A 365 21.83 -2.95 11.71
N LYS A 366 21.48 -3.58 12.83
CA LYS A 366 22.45 -3.80 13.91
C LYS A 366 23.37 -4.94 13.49
N GLY A 367 24.68 -4.69 13.52
CA GLY A 367 25.67 -5.76 13.38
C GLY A 367 25.40 -6.81 14.47
N GLY A 368 25.00 -8.01 14.08
CA GLY A 368 25.04 -9.14 14.99
C GLY A 368 26.50 -9.37 15.35
N VAL A 369 26.85 -9.28 16.63
CA VAL A 369 28.03 -9.94 17.14
C VAL A 369 27.69 -11.43 16.99
N GLY A 370 28.37 -12.12 16.05
CA GLY A 370 28.23 -13.57 15.95
C GLY A 370 28.59 -14.16 17.30
N ASP A 371 27.63 -14.80 17.96
CA ASP A 371 27.84 -15.73 19.02
C ASP A 371 28.41 -17.04 18.45
#